data_5b45bd3317b83d77682bd166514c6377
#
_entry.id   5b45bd3317b83d77682bd166514c6377
#
_cell.length_a   1.000
_cell.length_b   1.000
_cell.length_c   1.000
_cell.angle_alpha   90.00
_cell.angle_beta   90.00
_cell.angle_gamma   90.00
#
_symmetry.space_group_name_H-M   'P 1'
#
loop_
_entity.id
_entity.type
_entity.pdbx_description
1 polymer ?
#
loop_
_entity_poly.entity_id
_entity_poly.type
_entity_poly.pdbx_seq_one_letter_code
_entity_poly.pdbx_strand_id
1 'polypeptide(L)'
;LPRVAILVDRSASMRREGVWDRAREEILDRMSASPAGTRFGIFTFADDWSSLANFDECRDLSAGAVRDLTASRLDEMSPTWQGTQLGLGVARTIAALQEEETRDVAHRPQELWVVSDLAEGADTSGLENIEWPAGLRVVVVAAEAKKPGNAGIQPVADVTETAADVVRVRIQNASDSTVEEFTVDWEDVATDEPVRVVVPAGQSRVVAVPRSEAAEGGTVLRLTGDSEPFDNQAWVPRVERPRRLVAYLGEEAADDPQGLRFFLEGALSVSSLFDV
;
A
#
# COMPACT_ATOMS: atom_id res chain seq x y z
N LEU A 1 34.29 16.70 4.73
CA LEU A 1 33.72 15.42 4.33
C LEU A 1 32.21 15.49 4.51
N PRO A 2 31.41 15.03 3.53
CA PRO A 2 29.97 15.19 3.56
C PRO A 2 29.33 14.33 4.66
N ARG A 3 28.11 14.77 5.10
CA ARG A 3 27.14 13.95 5.81
C ARG A 3 26.07 13.55 4.84
N VAL A 4 25.75 12.28 4.82
CA VAL A 4 24.75 11.72 3.92
C VAL A 4 23.68 11.02 4.75
N ALA A 5 22.44 11.48 4.65
CA ALA A 5 21.30 10.73 5.14
C ALA A 5 20.71 9.95 3.97
N ILE A 6 20.53 8.65 4.15
CA ILE A 6 19.90 7.76 3.18
C ILE A 6 18.51 7.45 3.69
N LEU A 7 17.48 7.84 2.96
CA LEU A 7 16.09 7.59 3.26
C LEU A 7 15.56 6.54 2.28
N VAL A 8 15.24 5.36 2.78
CA VAL A 8 14.86 4.19 1.97
C VAL A 8 13.36 3.94 2.07
N ASP A 9 12.70 3.95 0.96
CA ASP A 9 11.30 3.59 0.83
C ASP A 9 11.08 2.08 1.08
N ARG A 10 10.09 1.76 1.92
CA ARG A 10 9.66 0.40 2.21
C ARG A 10 8.16 0.21 1.97
N SER A 11 7.53 1.13 1.27
CA SER A 11 6.11 1.05 0.92
C SER A 11 5.77 -0.18 0.07
N ALA A 12 4.48 -0.40 -0.14
CA ALA A 12 3.99 -1.57 -0.85
C ALA A 12 4.49 -1.68 -2.29
N SER A 13 4.65 -0.56 -3.00
CA SER A 13 5.15 -0.53 -4.38
C SER A 13 6.58 -1.06 -4.54
N MET A 14 7.40 -0.93 -3.48
CA MET A 14 8.75 -1.50 -3.44
C MET A 14 8.78 -3.05 -3.47
N ARG A 15 7.61 -3.72 -3.36
CA ARG A 15 7.47 -5.17 -3.51
C ARG A 15 7.44 -5.65 -4.96
N ARG A 16 7.32 -4.73 -5.91
CA ARG A 16 7.41 -5.05 -7.34
C ARG A 16 8.71 -5.78 -7.65
N GLU A 17 8.66 -6.69 -8.64
CA GLU A 17 9.78 -7.58 -8.96
C GLU A 17 11.11 -6.84 -9.16
N GLY A 18 12.08 -7.11 -8.28
CA GLY A 18 13.44 -6.59 -8.36
C GLY A 18 13.63 -5.15 -7.93
N VAL A 19 12.59 -4.42 -7.53
CA VAL A 19 12.71 -3.02 -7.08
C VAL A 19 13.51 -2.93 -5.79
N TRP A 20 13.18 -3.76 -4.78
CA TRP A 20 13.89 -3.78 -3.52
C TRP A 20 15.35 -4.16 -3.66
N ASP A 21 15.65 -5.19 -4.45
CA ASP A 21 17.04 -5.62 -4.69
C ASP A 21 17.85 -4.52 -5.35
N ARG A 22 17.27 -3.84 -6.36
CA ARG A 22 17.92 -2.71 -7.03
C ARG A 22 18.14 -1.54 -6.07
N ALA A 23 17.17 -1.21 -5.23
CA ALA A 23 17.34 -0.16 -4.24
C ALA A 23 18.52 -0.44 -3.30
N ARG A 24 18.66 -1.69 -2.85
CA ARG A 24 19.77 -2.12 -2.00
C ARG A 24 21.12 -2.03 -2.72
N GLU A 25 21.21 -2.53 -3.94
CA GLU A 25 22.41 -2.46 -4.77
C GLU A 25 22.84 -1.00 -4.97
N GLU A 26 21.93 -0.12 -5.39
CA GLU A 26 22.21 1.31 -5.61
C GLU A 26 22.71 2.01 -4.33
N ILE A 27 22.14 1.71 -3.17
CA ILE A 27 22.59 2.24 -1.89
C ILE A 27 24.04 1.83 -1.62
N LEU A 28 24.34 0.54 -1.71
CA LEU A 28 25.66 0.00 -1.37
C LEU A 28 26.75 0.45 -2.35
N ASP A 29 26.42 0.58 -3.62
CA ASP A 29 27.34 1.05 -4.66
C ASP A 29 27.65 2.54 -4.47
N ARG A 30 26.63 3.37 -4.18
CA ARG A 30 26.84 4.79 -3.88
C ARG A 30 27.62 5.02 -2.60
N MET A 31 27.38 4.23 -1.56
CA MET A 31 28.17 4.28 -0.34
C MET A 31 29.64 3.95 -0.63
N SER A 32 29.90 2.94 -1.47
CA SER A 32 31.25 2.53 -1.86
C SER A 32 31.97 3.60 -2.70
N ALA A 33 31.23 4.32 -3.53
CA ALA A 33 31.78 5.41 -4.35
C ALA A 33 31.96 6.72 -3.59
N SER A 34 31.47 6.81 -2.36
CA SER A 34 31.54 8.04 -1.56
C SER A 34 32.95 8.32 -1.05
N PRO A 35 33.35 9.60 -0.87
CA PRO A 35 34.65 9.96 -0.36
C PRO A 35 34.93 9.30 1.00
N ALA A 36 36.18 8.87 1.21
CA ALA A 36 36.60 8.32 2.49
C ALA A 36 36.34 9.30 3.65
N GLY A 37 35.70 8.82 4.74
CA GLY A 37 35.30 9.63 5.88
C GLY A 37 33.93 10.31 5.73
N THR A 38 33.17 10.03 4.67
CA THR A 38 31.74 10.39 4.61
C THR A 38 31.03 9.76 5.81
N ARG A 39 30.19 10.56 6.48
CA ARG A 39 29.32 10.08 7.57
C ARG A 39 27.93 9.74 7.04
N PHE A 40 27.46 8.55 7.35
CA PHE A 40 26.16 8.08 6.93
C PHE A 40 25.19 7.95 8.10
N GLY A 41 23.94 8.28 7.87
CA GLY A 41 22.78 7.89 8.65
C GLY A 41 21.76 7.25 7.71
N ILE A 42 21.22 6.11 8.08
CA ILE A 42 20.32 5.32 7.24
C ILE A 42 18.95 5.26 7.93
N PHE A 43 17.92 5.62 7.20
CA PHE A 43 16.55 5.71 7.67
C PHE A 43 15.63 5.02 6.68
N THR A 44 14.50 4.54 7.16
CA THR A 44 13.46 3.92 6.31
C THR A 44 12.13 4.58 6.55
N PHE A 45 11.26 4.55 5.55
CA PHE A 45 9.89 5.04 5.66
C PHE A 45 8.90 4.18 4.87
N ALA A 46 7.66 4.21 5.32
CA ALA A 46 6.45 3.77 4.68
C ALA A 46 5.31 4.66 5.21
N ASP A 47 4.37 4.16 6.02
CA ASP A 47 3.46 5.01 6.81
C ASP A 47 4.20 5.67 7.98
N ASP A 48 5.21 4.99 8.50
CA ASP A 48 6.06 5.46 9.60
C ASP A 48 7.49 5.67 9.12
N TRP A 49 8.20 6.54 9.84
CA TRP A 49 9.65 6.73 9.68
C TRP A 49 10.41 6.03 10.81
N SER A 50 11.51 5.36 10.48
CA SER A 50 12.37 4.71 11.45
C SER A 50 13.86 4.83 11.11
N SER A 51 14.70 4.77 12.13
CA SER A 51 16.15 4.71 11.95
C SER A 51 16.58 3.26 11.75
N LEU A 52 17.28 3.00 10.64
CA LEU A 52 17.94 1.72 10.40
C LEU A 52 19.34 1.70 11.02
N ALA A 53 20.12 2.76 10.81
CA ALA A 53 21.41 3.00 11.47
C ALA A 53 21.60 4.52 11.56
N ASN A 54 21.51 5.09 12.76
CA ASN A 54 21.63 6.52 12.93
C ASN A 54 23.09 7.01 12.88
N PHE A 55 23.28 8.32 12.82
CA PHE A 55 24.62 8.91 12.76
C PHE A 55 25.49 8.60 13.99
N ASP A 56 24.87 8.44 15.17
CA ASP A 56 25.62 8.13 16.40
C ASP A 56 26.15 6.70 16.36
N GLU A 57 25.37 5.72 15.93
CA GLU A 57 25.81 4.34 15.75
C GLU A 57 26.95 4.21 14.73
N CYS A 58 26.89 5.02 13.67
CA CYS A 58 27.88 4.99 12.59
C CYS A 58 29.15 5.82 12.88
N ARG A 59 29.17 6.61 13.94
CA ARG A 59 30.19 7.64 14.21
C ARG A 59 31.62 7.10 14.24
N ASP A 60 31.82 6.00 14.95
CA ASP A 60 33.12 5.40 15.20
C ASP A 60 33.44 4.24 14.25
N LEU A 61 32.58 3.98 13.30
CA LEU A 61 32.76 2.93 12.31
C LEU A 61 33.51 3.45 11.07
N SER A 62 34.33 2.59 10.47
CA SER A 62 34.85 2.86 9.13
C SER A 62 33.79 2.86 8.09
N ALA A 63 33.96 3.52 6.95
CA ALA A 63 33.01 3.55 5.86
C ALA A 63 32.62 2.13 5.37
N GLY A 64 33.60 1.21 5.33
CA GLY A 64 33.35 -0.20 5.01
C GLY A 64 32.45 -0.88 6.06
N ALA A 65 32.74 -0.66 7.36
CA ALA A 65 31.91 -1.23 8.42
C ALA A 65 30.47 -0.69 8.42
N VAL A 66 30.28 0.61 8.13
CA VAL A 66 28.94 1.19 7.99
C VAL A 66 28.20 0.57 6.80
N ARG A 67 28.90 0.40 5.67
CA ARG A 67 28.34 -0.25 4.50
C ARG A 67 27.90 -1.70 4.79
N ASP A 68 28.75 -2.49 5.44
CA ASP A 68 28.46 -3.88 5.77
C ASP A 68 27.31 -3.98 6.79
N LEU A 69 27.24 -3.08 7.77
CA LEU A 69 26.12 -2.95 8.69
C LEU A 69 24.82 -2.62 7.94
N THR A 70 24.88 -1.68 6.99
CA THR A 70 23.73 -1.30 6.16
C THR A 70 23.26 -2.48 5.33
N ALA A 71 24.18 -3.20 4.69
CA ALA A 71 23.86 -4.39 3.90
C ALA A 71 23.14 -5.45 4.75
N SER A 72 23.70 -5.81 5.91
CA SER A 72 23.11 -6.79 6.81
C SER A 72 21.69 -6.40 7.26
N ARG A 73 21.51 -5.14 7.68
CA ARG A 73 20.21 -4.66 8.15
C ARG A 73 19.17 -4.58 7.02
N LEU A 74 19.56 -4.20 5.81
CA LEU A 74 18.68 -4.21 4.65
C LEU A 74 18.33 -5.64 4.20
N ASP A 75 19.24 -6.61 4.39
CA ASP A 75 18.98 -8.02 4.10
C ASP A 75 17.93 -8.64 5.03
N GLU A 76 17.89 -8.18 6.28
CA GLU A 76 16.91 -8.61 7.29
C GLU A 76 15.54 -7.94 7.10
N MET A 77 15.44 -6.94 6.21
CA MET A 77 14.22 -6.18 5.97
C MET A 77 13.55 -6.57 4.66
N SER A 78 12.26 -6.32 4.60
CA SER A 78 11.47 -6.42 3.38
C SER A 78 10.54 -5.21 3.25
N PRO A 79 10.09 -4.88 2.04
CA PRO A 79 9.02 -3.90 1.85
C PRO A 79 7.75 -4.32 2.59
N THR A 80 7.01 -3.34 3.08
CA THR A 80 5.76 -3.51 3.82
C THR A 80 4.55 -3.57 2.87
N TRP A 81 3.34 -3.60 3.45
CA TRP A 81 2.08 -3.38 2.73
C TRP A 81 1.49 -1.99 3.02
N GLN A 82 2.29 -1.11 3.61
CA GLN A 82 1.89 0.24 3.99
C GLN A 82 1.97 1.20 2.81
N GLY A 83 1.36 2.38 2.99
CA GLY A 83 1.45 3.48 2.06
C GLY A 83 2.82 4.15 2.03
N THR A 84 2.93 5.26 1.30
CA THR A 84 4.18 5.99 1.09
C THR A 84 4.05 7.41 1.62
N GLN A 85 4.43 7.65 2.88
CA GLN A 85 4.44 8.95 3.53
C GLN A 85 5.77 9.68 3.26
N LEU A 86 6.02 10.03 2.00
CA LEU A 86 7.29 10.63 1.55
C LEU A 86 7.58 11.94 2.26
N GLY A 87 6.58 12.82 2.39
CA GLY A 87 6.72 14.11 3.06
C GLY A 87 7.18 13.96 4.52
N LEU A 88 6.57 13.05 5.28
CA LEU A 88 6.96 12.74 6.64
C LEU A 88 8.38 12.18 6.70
N GLY A 89 8.71 11.22 5.83
CA GLY A 89 10.02 10.60 5.76
C GLY A 89 11.14 11.62 5.53
N VAL A 90 10.96 12.50 4.55
CA VAL A 90 11.91 13.59 4.23
C VAL A 90 12.04 14.56 5.40
N ALA A 91 10.94 15.04 5.98
CA ALA A 91 10.96 15.99 7.09
C ALA A 91 11.72 15.43 8.31
N ARG A 92 11.45 14.19 8.69
CA ARG A 92 12.12 13.51 9.81
C ARG A 92 13.61 13.29 9.56
N THR A 93 13.98 12.96 8.33
CA THR A 93 15.37 12.74 7.95
C THR A 93 16.17 14.05 7.92
N ILE A 94 15.56 15.13 7.45
CA ILE A 94 16.17 16.48 7.53
C ILE A 94 16.38 16.89 9.00
N ALA A 95 15.41 16.64 9.88
CA ALA A 95 15.57 16.91 11.30
C ALA A 95 16.73 16.13 11.91
N ALA A 96 16.92 14.86 11.55
CA ALA A 96 18.05 14.05 11.99
C ALA A 96 19.39 14.59 11.47
N LEU A 97 19.45 15.09 10.25
CA LEU A 97 20.65 15.77 9.70
C LEU A 97 20.99 17.05 10.47
N GLN A 98 20.00 17.87 10.79
CA GLN A 98 20.17 19.12 11.54
C GLN A 98 20.60 18.84 12.99
N GLU A 99 20.07 17.80 13.62
CA GLU A 99 20.48 17.39 14.96
C GLU A 99 21.97 16.98 14.98
N GLU A 100 22.42 16.22 13.98
CA GLU A 100 23.83 15.85 13.84
C GLU A 100 24.70 17.08 13.54
N GLU A 101 24.21 18.07 12.80
CA GLU A 101 24.93 19.32 12.53
C GLU A 101 25.21 20.12 13.81
N THR A 102 24.22 20.20 14.70
CA THR A 102 24.37 20.93 15.98
C THR A 102 25.40 20.29 16.90
N ARG A 103 25.67 18.99 16.77
CA ARG A 103 26.64 18.23 17.54
C ARG A 103 28.07 18.32 16.99
N ASP A 104 28.22 18.63 15.70
CA ASP A 104 29.52 18.73 15.04
C ASP A 104 29.80 20.19 14.65
N VAL A 105 30.82 20.79 15.27
CA VAL A 105 31.22 22.17 15.04
C VAL A 105 31.69 22.43 13.59
N ALA A 106 32.00 21.40 12.83
CA ALA A 106 32.44 21.54 11.45
C ALA A 106 31.20 21.59 10.52
N HIS A 107 30.95 22.75 9.89
CA HIS A 107 30.00 22.87 8.82
C HIS A 107 30.38 21.98 7.63
N ARG A 108 29.69 20.87 7.48
CA ARG A 108 29.94 19.88 6.41
C ARG A 108 28.86 19.96 5.36
N PRO A 109 29.19 19.72 4.08
CA PRO A 109 28.15 19.53 3.06
C PRO A 109 27.18 18.42 3.49
N GLN A 110 25.89 18.66 3.28
CA GLN A 110 24.82 17.74 3.63
C GLN A 110 24.17 17.21 2.38
N GLU A 111 23.95 15.90 2.33
CA GLU A 111 23.19 15.26 1.28
C GLU A 111 22.06 14.41 1.89
N LEU A 112 20.92 14.44 1.23
CA LEU A 112 19.80 13.53 1.48
C LEU A 112 19.61 12.68 0.23
N TRP A 113 19.83 11.38 0.35
CA TRP A 113 19.50 10.44 -0.72
C TRP A 113 18.13 9.84 -0.45
N VAL A 114 17.18 10.06 -1.34
CA VAL A 114 15.84 9.47 -1.30
C VAL A 114 15.83 8.30 -2.27
N VAL A 115 15.73 7.10 -1.74
CA VAL A 115 15.72 5.84 -2.52
C VAL A 115 14.29 5.31 -2.52
N SER A 116 13.64 5.35 -3.67
CA SER A 116 12.22 4.99 -3.85
C SER A 116 11.96 4.62 -5.31
N ASP A 117 10.90 3.87 -5.58
CA ASP A 117 10.38 3.67 -6.94
C ASP A 117 9.58 4.87 -7.45
N LEU A 118 9.36 5.88 -6.61
CA LEU A 118 8.59 7.09 -6.93
C LEU A 118 7.18 6.79 -7.46
N ALA A 119 6.54 5.76 -6.92
CA ALA A 119 5.20 5.36 -7.35
C ALA A 119 4.19 6.51 -7.21
N GLU A 120 3.28 6.61 -8.17
CA GLU A 120 2.16 7.56 -8.11
C GLU A 120 1.31 7.29 -6.85
N GLY A 121 0.88 8.36 -6.17
CA GLY A 121 0.09 8.27 -4.95
C GLY A 121 0.90 8.35 -3.65
N ALA A 122 2.21 8.57 -3.71
CA ALA A 122 2.99 8.92 -2.53
C ALA A 122 2.47 10.23 -1.91
N ASP A 123 2.29 10.23 -0.58
CA ASP A 123 1.89 11.44 0.15
C ASP A 123 3.07 12.39 0.28
N THR A 124 3.00 13.49 -0.45
CA THR A 124 4.00 14.57 -0.47
C THR A 124 3.58 15.79 0.33
N SER A 125 2.41 15.77 0.99
CA SER A 125 1.82 16.95 1.64
C SER A 125 2.72 17.62 2.68
N GLY A 126 3.62 16.86 3.30
CA GLY A 126 4.60 17.38 4.25
C GLY A 126 5.73 18.19 3.62
N LEU A 127 6.00 18.05 2.31
CA LEU A 127 7.15 18.69 1.64
C LEU A 127 6.99 20.21 1.52
N GLU A 128 5.76 20.69 1.40
CA GLU A 128 5.46 22.12 1.22
C GLU A 128 5.81 22.95 2.46
N ASN A 129 5.83 22.34 3.62
CA ASN A 129 6.05 23.02 4.90
C ASN A 129 7.46 22.80 5.49
N ILE A 130 8.35 22.16 4.73
CA ILE A 130 9.72 21.91 5.19
C ILE A 130 10.57 23.19 5.06
N GLU A 131 11.20 23.58 6.15
CA GLU A 131 12.31 24.55 6.08
C GLU A 131 13.56 23.81 5.57
N TRP A 132 13.84 23.95 4.27
CA TRP A 132 14.97 23.31 3.63
C TRP A 132 16.28 23.94 4.13
N PRO A 133 17.22 23.16 4.71
CA PRO A 133 18.49 23.69 5.15
C PRO A 133 19.29 24.27 3.99
N ALA A 134 19.91 25.43 4.23
CA ALA A 134 20.76 26.02 3.23
C ALA A 134 21.95 25.11 2.88
N GLY A 135 22.11 24.79 1.60
CA GLY A 135 23.20 23.94 1.11
C GLY A 135 22.94 22.43 1.22
N LEU A 136 21.74 22.02 1.64
CA LEU A 136 21.33 20.62 1.54
C LEU A 136 21.17 20.22 0.07
N ARG A 137 21.88 19.17 -0.34
CA ARG A 137 21.71 18.54 -1.65
C ARG A 137 20.80 17.33 -1.55
N VAL A 138 19.69 17.34 -2.28
CA VAL A 138 18.81 16.19 -2.39
C VAL A 138 19.16 15.40 -3.65
N VAL A 139 19.35 14.10 -3.49
CA VAL A 139 19.64 13.16 -4.56
C VAL A 139 18.53 12.12 -4.58
N VAL A 140 17.77 12.08 -5.65
CA VAL A 140 16.74 11.04 -5.86
C VAL A 140 17.41 9.85 -6.54
N VAL A 141 17.25 8.69 -5.93
CA VAL A 141 17.74 7.40 -6.41
C VAL A 141 16.53 6.56 -6.78
N ALA A 142 16.19 6.56 -8.05
CA ALA A 142 15.03 5.83 -8.54
C ALA A 142 15.34 4.32 -8.61
N ALA A 143 14.57 3.53 -7.87
CA ALA A 143 14.60 2.07 -7.93
C ALA A 143 13.51 1.59 -8.91
N GLU A 144 13.82 1.60 -10.20
CA GLU A 144 12.84 1.26 -11.23
C GLU A 144 12.50 -0.24 -11.24
N ALA A 145 11.22 -0.57 -11.46
CA ALA A 145 10.78 -1.93 -11.67
C ALA A 145 11.38 -2.54 -12.94
N LYS A 146 11.55 -3.85 -12.96
CA LYS A 146 12.06 -4.58 -14.16
C LYS A 146 11.08 -4.54 -15.32
N LYS A 147 9.78 -4.47 -15.01
CA LYS A 147 8.71 -4.46 -16.00
C LYS A 147 7.87 -3.20 -15.83
N PRO A 148 7.50 -2.53 -16.92
CA PRO A 148 6.58 -1.40 -16.86
C PRO A 148 5.17 -1.90 -16.57
N GLY A 149 4.36 -1.02 -16.05
CA GLY A 149 2.96 -1.26 -15.78
C GLY A 149 2.71 -2.13 -14.54
N ASN A 150 1.64 -1.82 -13.88
CA ASN A 150 1.08 -2.56 -12.76
C ASN A 150 -0.40 -2.26 -12.68
N ALA A 151 -1.22 -3.23 -12.30
CA ALA A 151 -2.62 -3.00 -11.99
C ALA A 151 -2.96 -3.60 -10.64
N GLY A 152 -3.38 -2.78 -9.70
CA GLY A 152 -3.75 -3.21 -8.37
C GLY A 152 -5.26 -3.31 -8.18
N ILE A 153 -5.71 -4.17 -7.27
CA ILE A 153 -7.10 -4.35 -6.88
C ILE A 153 -7.30 -4.01 -5.40
N GLN A 154 -8.32 -3.21 -5.09
CA GLN A 154 -8.65 -2.82 -3.73
C GLN A 154 -10.16 -2.94 -3.47
N PRO A 155 -10.62 -3.51 -2.33
CA PRO A 155 -12.01 -3.46 -1.93
C PRO A 155 -12.45 -2.02 -1.69
N VAL A 156 -13.65 -1.68 -2.15
CA VAL A 156 -14.28 -0.39 -1.84
C VAL A 156 -15.30 -0.64 -0.74
N ALA A 157 -15.15 0.05 0.39
CA ALA A 157 -16.12 -0.03 1.47
C ALA A 157 -17.48 0.51 0.98
N ASP A 158 -18.50 -0.35 0.98
CA ASP A 158 -19.86 0.07 0.68
C ASP A 158 -20.49 0.66 1.93
N VAL A 159 -20.87 1.92 1.87
CA VAL A 159 -21.54 2.64 2.99
C VAL A 159 -23.03 2.25 3.09
N THR A 160 -23.56 1.54 2.09
CA THR A 160 -24.96 1.13 2.05
C THR A 160 -25.09 -0.38 2.21
N GLU A 161 -25.78 -0.81 3.26
CA GLU A 161 -26.09 -2.21 3.57
C GLU A 161 -26.87 -2.97 2.46
N THR A 162 -27.25 -2.29 1.37
CA THR A 162 -28.17 -2.77 0.33
C THR A 162 -27.52 -3.62 -0.75
N ALA A 163 -26.19 -3.71 -0.83
CA ALA A 163 -25.48 -4.46 -1.88
C ALA A 163 -24.79 -5.72 -1.34
N ALA A 164 -25.53 -6.51 -0.57
CA ALA A 164 -24.99 -7.70 0.07
C ALA A 164 -24.54 -8.81 -0.92
N ASP A 165 -25.04 -8.76 -2.17
CA ASP A 165 -24.80 -9.79 -3.17
C ASP A 165 -23.65 -9.47 -4.13
N VAL A 166 -23.03 -8.30 -3.98
CA VAL A 166 -21.88 -7.89 -4.78
C VAL A 166 -20.78 -7.33 -3.91
N VAL A 167 -19.55 -7.53 -4.35
CA VAL A 167 -18.36 -6.86 -3.80
C VAL A 167 -17.91 -5.80 -4.78
N ARG A 168 -17.75 -4.58 -4.33
CA ARG A 168 -17.18 -3.53 -5.16
C ARG A 168 -15.68 -3.48 -4.97
N VAL A 169 -14.95 -3.52 -6.06
CA VAL A 169 -13.50 -3.38 -6.06
C VAL A 169 -13.09 -2.27 -7.01
N ARG A 170 -12.07 -1.53 -6.62
CA ARG A 170 -11.40 -0.57 -7.49
C ARG A 170 -10.19 -1.26 -8.10
N ILE A 171 -10.09 -1.17 -9.42
CA ILE A 171 -8.90 -1.55 -10.16
C ILE A 171 -8.24 -0.26 -10.59
N GLN A 172 -6.96 -0.14 -10.30
CA GLN A 172 -6.13 1.01 -10.69
C GLN A 172 -5.02 0.51 -11.61
N ASN A 173 -4.91 1.08 -12.80
CA ASN A 173 -3.88 0.75 -13.76
C ASN A 173 -2.82 1.85 -13.82
N ALA A 174 -1.54 1.49 -13.75
CA ALA A 174 -0.44 2.44 -13.78
C ALA A 174 -0.37 3.20 -15.12
N SER A 175 0.17 4.42 -15.09
CA SER A 175 0.23 5.30 -16.26
C SER A 175 1.20 4.79 -17.33
N ASP A 176 2.17 3.97 -16.96
CA ASP A 176 3.14 3.32 -17.85
C ASP A 176 2.71 1.93 -18.34
N SER A 177 1.48 1.49 -18.01
CA SER A 177 0.96 0.19 -18.41
C SER A 177 0.67 0.12 -19.90
N THR A 178 1.01 -1.03 -20.48
CA THR A 178 0.68 -1.38 -21.87
C THR A 178 -0.52 -2.30 -21.97
N VAL A 179 -1.07 -2.72 -20.84
CA VAL A 179 -2.24 -3.61 -20.73
C VAL A 179 -3.42 -2.81 -20.18
N GLU A 180 -4.59 -2.99 -20.78
CA GLU A 180 -5.83 -2.32 -20.38
C GLU A 180 -6.97 -3.30 -20.06
N GLU A 181 -6.82 -4.57 -20.43
CA GLU A 181 -7.84 -5.60 -20.20
C GLU A 181 -7.44 -6.49 -19.03
N PHE A 182 -8.33 -6.57 -18.04
CA PHE A 182 -8.13 -7.34 -16.82
C PHE A 182 -9.32 -8.24 -16.54
N THR A 183 -9.08 -9.26 -15.73
CA THR A 183 -10.13 -10.17 -15.26
C THR A 183 -10.07 -10.25 -13.75
N VAL A 184 -11.24 -10.17 -13.10
CA VAL A 184 -11.40 -10.34 -11.65
C VAL A 184 -12.21 -11.59 -11.38
N ASP A 185 -11.68 -12.47 -10.55
CA ASP A 185 -12.32 -13.72 -10.16
C ASP A 185 -12.09 -14.05 -8.70
N TRP A 186 -12.91 -14.93 -8.12
CA TRP A 186 -12.68 -15.50 -6.80
C TRP A 186 -11.60 -16.57 -6.85
N GLU A 187 -10.61 -16.48 -5.96
CA GLU A 187 -9.49 -17.43 -5.97
C GLU A 187 -9.89 -18.82 -5.49
N ASP A 188 -10.76 -18.87 -4.48
CA ASP A 188 -11.09 -20.12 -3.75
C ASP A 188 -12.37 -20.80 -4.27
N VAL A 189 -13.04 -20.22 -5.26
CA VAL A 189 -14.32 -20.69 -5.76
C VAL A 189 -14.31 -20.66 -7.28
N ALA A 190 -14.62 -21.80 -7.89
CA ALA A 190 -14.83 -21.81 -9.35
C ALA A 190 -16.10 -21.00 -9.66
N THR A 191 -15.92 -19.87 -10.32
CA THR A 191 -17.04 -19.08 -10.85
C THR A 191 -17.22 -19.38 -12.33
N ASP A 192 -18.46 -19.49 -12.78
CA ASP A 192 -18.76 -19.78 -14.17
C ASP A 192 -18.44 -18.58 -15.10
N GLU A 193 -18.41 -17.36 -14.53
CA GLU A 193 -18.18 -16.13 -15.30
C GLU A 193 -17.28 -15.13 -14.53
N PRO A 194 -15.98 -15.10 -14.83
CA PRO A 194 -15.10 -14.05 -14.31
C PRO A 194 -15.47 -12.67 -14.87
N VAL A 195 -15.31 -11.63 -14.05
CA VAL A 195 -15.64 -10.26 -14.44
C VAL A 195 -14.51 -9.68 -15.28
N ARG A 196 -14.76 -9.40 -16.55
CA ARG A 196 -13.83 -8.72 -17.45
C ARG A 196 -14.01 -7.22 -17.36
N VAL A 197 -12.92 -6.49 -17.32
CA VAL A 197 -12.91 -5.03 -17.19
C VAL A 197 -11.80 -4.41 -18.03
N VAL A 198 -12.10 -3.27 -18.65
CA VAL A 198 -11.12 -2.45 -19.35
C VAL A 198 -10.82 -1.23 -18.49
N VAL A 199 -9.56 -1.05 -18.13
CA VAL A 199 -9.05 0.11 -17.38
C VAL A 199 -7.89 0.70 -18.14
N PRO A 200 -8.03 1.84 -18.83
CA PRO A 200 -6.95 2.49 -19.54
C PRO A 200 -5.78 2.84 -18.62
N ALA A 201 -4.58 2.94 -19.19
CA ALA A 201 -3.38 3.34 -18.47
C ALA A 201 -3.60 4.68 -17.72
N GLY A 202 -3.12 4.78 -16.49
CA GLY A 202 -3.28 5.94 -15.63
C GLY A 202 -4.69 6.14 -15.07
N GLN A 203 -5.63 5.20 -15.28
CA GLN A 203 -7.02 5.32 -14.81
C GLN A 203 -7.36 4.29 -13.75
N SER A 204 -8.46 4.55 -13.06
CA SER A 204 -9.08 3.57 -12.15
C SER A 204 -10.55 3.37 -12.48
N ARG A 205 -11.05 2.15 -12.21
CA ARG A 205 -12.46 1.80 -12.40
C ARG A 205 -12.97 0.97 -11.23
N VAL A 206 -14.16 1.29 -10.77
CA VAL A 206 -14.87 0.47 -9.77
C VAL A 206 -15.78 -0.51 -10.51
N VAL A 207 -15.65 -1.79 -10.18
CA VAL A 207 -16.47 -2.87 -10.72
C VAL A 207 -17.18 -3.62 -9.60
N ALA A 208 -18.36 -4.15 -9.89
CA ALA A 208 -19.12 -5.00 -8.99
C ALA A 208 -18.86 -6.45 -9.36
N VAL A 209 -18.37 -7.23 -8.40
CA VAL A 209 -18.13 -8.66 -8.54
C VAL A 209 -19.24 -9.39 -7.78
N PRO A 210 -20.05 -10.23 -8.44
CA PRO A 210 -21.09 -11.00 -7.76
C PRO A 210 -20.50 -11.88 -6.66
N ARG A 211 -21.16 -11.94 -5.51
CA ARG A 211 -20.91 -13.01 -4.53
C ARG A 211 -21.58 -14.27 -5.02
N SER A 212 -20.81 -15.31 -5.27
CA SER A 212 -21.38 -16.62 -5.58
C SER A 212 -22.01 -17.21 -4.32
N GLU A 213 -23.18 -17.85 -4.42
CA GLU A 213 -23.77 -18.61 -3.31
C GLU A 213 -22.85 -19.76 -2.87
N ALA A 214 -22.07 -20.33 -3.80
CA ALA A 214 -21.00 -21.28 -3.50
C ALA A 214 -19.83 -20.64 -2.76
N ALA A 215 -19.69 -19.32 -2.82
CA ALA A 215 -18.65 -18.52 -2.18
C ALA A 215 -19.05 -18.03 -0.78
N GLU A 216 -19.93 -18.72 -0.05
CA GLU A 216 -20.08 -18.45 1.39
C GLU A 216 -18.75 -18.49 2.15
N GLY A 217 -17.69 -18.97 1.50
CA GLY A 217 -16.32 -19.02 1.96
C GLY A 217 -15.29 -18.22 1.16
N GLY A 218 -15.63 -17.67 -0.01
CA GLY A 218 -14.68 -16.92 -0.83
C GLY A 218 -14.28 -15.62 -0.14
N THR A 219 -12.98 -15.49 0.16
CA THR A 219 -12.44 -14.34 0.89
C THR A 219 -11.42 -13.56 0.08
N VAL A 220 -10.98 -14.08 -1.06
CA VAL A 220 -9.94 -13.47 -1.90
C VAL A 220 -10.43 -13.31 -3.32
N LEU A 221 -10.39 -12.07 -3.80
CA LEU A 221 -10.53 -11.74 -5.22
C LEU A 221 -9.15 -11.61 -5.83
N ARG A 222 -8.96 -12.19 -7.01
CA ARG A 222 -7.73 -12.12 -7.79
C ARG A 222 -7.95 -11.31 -9.06
N LEU A 223 -7.05 -10.37 -9.30
CA LEU A 223 -6.88 -9.67 -10.56
C LEU A 223 -5.89 -10.45 -11.43
N THR A 224 -6.18 -10.58 -12.72
CA THR A 224 -5.27 -11.14 -13.71
C THR A 224 -5.26 -10.26 -14.95
N GLY A 225 -4.12 -10.24 -15.67
CA GLY A 225 -3.94 -9.48 -16.90
C GLY A 225 -2.63 -8.71 -16.95
N ASP A 226 -2.06 -8.33 -15.81
CA ASP A 226 -0.76 -7.68 -15.72
C ASP A 226 0.39 -8.66 -15.43
N SER A 227 1.61 -8.13 -15.29
CA SER A 227 2.82 -8.92 -15.05
C SER A 227 3.30 -8.87 -13.59
N GLU A 228 2.65 -8.09 -12.70
CA GLU A 228 3.08 -7.84 -11.34
C GLU A 228 2.05 -8.39 -10.34
N PRO A 229 2.32 -9.55 -9.73
CA PRO A 229 1.31 -10.24 -8.92
C PRO A 229 1.18 -9.73 -7.47
N PHE A 230 2.01 -8.77 -7.02
CA PHE A 230 2.12 -8.44 -5.60
C PHE A 230 0.84 -7.81 -5.02
N ASP A 231 0.08 -7.03 -5.79
CA ASP A 231 -1.16 -6.35 -5.38
C ASP A 231 -2.40 -6.82 -6.16
N ASN A 232 -2.31 -8.00 -6.76
CA ASN A 232 -3.38 -8.64 -7.52
C ASN A 232 -4.38 -9.41 -6.66
N GLN A 233 -4.29 -9.33 -5.34
CA GLN A 233 -5.21 -9.99 -4.42
C GLN A 233 -5.92 -8.97 -3.53
N ALA A 234 -7.23 -9.09 -3.44
CA ALA A 234 -8.05 -8.29 -2.54
C ALA A 234 -8.77 -9.19 -1.53
N TRP A 235 -8.50 -8.98 -0.26
CA TRP A 235 -9.15 -9.69 0.83
C TRP A 235 -10.51 -9.06 1.12
N VAL A 236 -11.56 -9.86 1.00
CA VAL A 236 -12.93 -9.43 1.22
C VAL A 236 -13.42 -10.06 2.51
N PRO A 237 -13.77 -9.27 3.53
CA PRO A 237 -14.27 -9.82 4.77
C PRO A 237 -15.60 -10.55 4.55
N ARG A 238 -15.79 -11.66 5.26
CA ARG A 238 -17.06 -12.36 5.30
C ARG A 238 -18.06 -11.46 6.01
N VAL A 239 -19.15 -11.15 5.35
CA VAL A 239 -20.25 -10.44 5.98
C VAL A 239 -21.19 -11.47 6.59
N GLU A 240 -21.10 -11.67 7.90
CA GLU A 240 -22.14 -12.39 8.63
C GLU A 240 -23.38 -11.50 8.69
N ARG A 241 -24.44 -11.94 8.06
CA ARG A 241 -25.75 -11.27 8.18
C ARG A 241 -26.42 -11.80 9.44
N PRO A 242 -26.52 -11.03 10.52
CA PRO A 242 -27.31 -11.46 11.66
C PRO A 242 -28.76 -11.55 11.21
N ARG A 243 -29.31 -12.78 11.16
CA ARG A 243 -30.75 -12.97 10.98
C ARG A 243 -31.47 -12.37 12.17
N ARG A 244 -32.37 -11.45 11.92
CA ARG A 244 -33.18 -10.84 12.96
C ARG A 244 -34.49 -11.61 13.04
N LEU A 245 -34.78 -12.17 14.18
CA LEU A 245 -36.07 -12.79 14.45
C LEU A 245 -37.11 -11.69 14.69
N VAL A 246 -38.16 -11.71 13.92
CA VAL A 246 -39.33 -10.82 14.10
C VAL A 246 -40.48 -11.67 14.63
N ALA A 247 -40.90 -11.41 15.85
CA ALA A 247 -42.06 -12.05 16.44
C ALA A 247 -43.27 -11.13 16.33
N TYR A 248 -44.29 -11.59 15.62
CA TYR A 248 -45.59 -10.90 15.55
C TYR A 248 -46.54 -11.44 16.64
N LEU A 249 -47.09 -10.54 17.45
CA LEU A 249 -48.06 -10.85 18.49
C LEU A 249 -49.42 -10.24 18.11
N GLY A 250 -50.28 -11.03 17.52
CA GLY A 250 -51.63 -10.64 17.07
C GLY A 250 -52.53 -11.86 16.88
N GLU A 251 -53.83 -11.65 16.82
CA GLU A 251 -54.84 -12.70 16.60
C GLU A 251 -55.24 -12.84 15.12
N GLU A 252 -54.60 -12.06 14.23
CA GLU A 252 -54.92 -12.03 12.80
C GLU A 252 -54.45 -13.33 12.12
N ALA A 253 -55.28 -13.83 11.18
CA ALA A 253 -54.93 -14.96 10.35
C ALA A 253 -53.83 -14.59 9.34
N ALA A 254 -52.90 -15.49 9.06
CA ALA A 254 -51.76 -15.24 8.17
C ALA A 254 -52.22 -15.00 6.70
N ASP A 255 -53.37 -15.50 6.34
CA ASP A 255 -53.98 -15.42 5.00
C ASP A 255 -55.04 -14.29 4.86
N ASP A 256 -55.22 -13.47 5.89
CA ASP A 256 -56.13 -12.32 5.83
C ASP A 256 -55.46 -11.15 5.09
N PRO A 257 -55.86 -10.81 3.84
CA PRO A 257 -55.26 -9.76 3.06
C PRO A 257 -55.55 -8.34 3.59
N GLN A 258 -56.39 -8.20 4.63
CA GLN A 258 -56.65 -6.95 5.32
C GLN A 258 -55.87 -6.85 6.66
N GLY A 259 -55.26 -7.94 7.09
CA GLY A 259 -54.49 -8.02 8.32
C GLY A 259 -53.07 -7.53 8.16
N LEU A 260 -52.52 -6.90 9.22
CA LEU A 260 -51.14 -6.41 9.25
C LEU A 260 -50.13 -7.56 9.08
N ARG A 261 -50.45 -8.75 9.61
CA ARG A 261 -49.60 -9.93 9.53
C ARG A 261 -49.30 -10.32 8.08
N PHE A 262 -50.35 -10.33 7.20
CA PHE A 262 -50.19 -10.64 5.79
C PHE A 262 -49.17 -9.72 5.08
N PHE A 263 -49.25 -8.42 5.35
CA PHE A 263 -48.31 -7.45 4.78
C PHE A 263 -46.91 -7.57 5.36
N LEU A 264 -46.78 -7.84 6.65
CA LEU A 264 -45.46 -8.03 7.31
C LEU A 264 -44.76 -9.28 6.79
N GLU A 265 -45.45 -10.42 6.70
CA GLU A 265 -44.90 -11.66 6.13
C GLU A 265 -44.48 -11.44 4.67
N GLY A 266 -45.32 -10.77 3.87
CA GLY A 266 -44.99 -10.44 2.47
C GLY A 266 -43.78 -9.51 2.33
N ALA A 267 -43.64 -8.50 3.20
CA ALA A 267 -42.54 -7.55 3.15
C ALA A 267 -41.25 -8.14 3.66
N LEU A 268 -41.30 -9.00 4.68
CA LEU A 268 -40.13 -9.59 5.32
C LEU A 268 -39.61 -10.81 4.57
N SER A 269 -40.47 -11.59 3.92
CA SER A 269 -40.11 -12.77 3.11
C SER A 269 -39.22 -12.41 1.90
N VAL A 270 -39.31 -11.16 1.41
CA VAL A 270 -38.46 -10.64 0.33
C VAL A 270 -37.07 -10.23 0.84
N SER A 271 -36.89 -10.11 2.18
CA SER A 271 -35.63 -9.69 2.79
C SER A 271 -34.85 -10.86 3.33
N SER A 272 -33.62 -11.06 2.84
CA SER A 272 -32.69 -12.07 3.39
C SER A 272 -32.20 -11.77 4.82
N LEU A 273 -32.67 -10.66 5.42
CA LEU A 273 -32.25 -10.19 6.76
C LEU A 273 -33.19 -10.65 7.89
N PHE A 274 -34.38 -11.19 7.55
CA PHE A 274 -35.37 -11.56 8.53
C PHE A 274 -35.83 -12.99 8.35
N ASP A 275 -35.93 -13.75 9.46
CA ASP A 275 -36.70 -15.00 9.55
C ASP A 275 -38.06 -14.64 10.19
N VAL A 276 -39.16 -14.95 9.57
CA VAL A 276 -40.53 -14.73 10.05
C VAL A 276 -41.14 -16.04 10.50
#